data_e353860e33c8b4d88f0ea235244a123d
#
_entry.id   e353860e33c8b4d88f0ea235244a123d
#
_cell.length_a   1.000
_cell.length_b   1.000
_cell.length_c   1.000
_cell.angle_alpha   90.00
_cell.angle_beta   90.00
_cell.angle_gamma   90.00
#
_symmetry.space_group_name_H-M   'P 1'
#
loop_
_entity.id
_entity.type
_entity.pdbx_description
1 polymer ?
#
loop_
_entity_poly.entity_id
_entity_poly.type
_entity_poly.pdbx_seq_one_letter_code
_entity_poly.pdbx_strand_id
1 'polypeptide(L)'
;VFMASSRRDNYIKNNFSDIENLSISWVRKAITALYICLVLWTILLWEENWLSDAAYYAISIIVWTYIYRLSQKHSVIEMPSTSRLFMPKPEQKGSHEIQNFPFKKLQEYMENERMFLNPKLTLTEVATAIGTNRTYLSEYLNNDLDTTFYEYVNGFRIKEACALLSSDERRTLMEIAELSGFNSLSTFNR
;
A
#
# COMPACT_ATOMS: atom_id res chain seq x y z
N VAL A 1 -19.88 -1.09 -3.88
CA VAL A 1 -18.62 -1.83 -3.68
C VAL A 1 -17.47 -1.16 -4.43
N PHE A 2 -17.61 -0.79 -5.71
CA PHE A 2 -16.54 -0.16 -6.52
C PHE A 2 -16.09 1.22 -6.00
N MET A 3 -17.01 2.11 -5.60
CA MET A 3 -16.67 3.44 -5.06
C MET A 3 -15.96 3.37 -3.69
N ALA A 4 -16.30 2.40 -2.85
CA ALA A 4 -15.64 2.22 -1.55
C ALA A 4 -14.20 1.71 -1.71
N SER A 5 -13.92 0.89 -2.73
CA SER A 5 -12.57 0.42 -3.06
C SER A 5 -11.66 1.57 -3.49
N SER A 6 -12.15 2.46 -4.37
CA SER A 6 -11.36 3.60 -4.87
C SER A 6 -10.97 4.58 -3.76
N ARG A 7 -11.89 4.90 -2.84
CA ARG A 7 -11.59 5.77 -1.68
C ARG A 7 -10.53 5.17 -0.76
N ARG A 8 -10.59 3.87 -0.55
CA ARG A 8 -9.63 3.17 0.30
C ARG A 8 -8.25 3.08 -0.36
N ASP A 9 -8.19 2.83 -1.66
CA ASP A 9 -6.93 2.79 -2.40
C ASP A 9 -6.24 4.17 -2.37
N ASN A 10 -6.99 5.27 -2.52
CA ASN A 10 -6.46 6.62 -2.37
C ASN A 10 -5.99 6.92 -0.94
N TYR A 11 -6.76 6.49 0.08
CA TYR A 11 -6.34 6.64 1.46
C TYR A 11 -5.02 5.92 1.75
N ILE A 12 -4.87 4.68 1.25
CA ILE A 12 -3.65 3.89 1.43
C ILE A 12 -2.46 4.58 0.75
N LYS A 13 -2.60 5.01 -0.50
CA LYS A 13 -1.55 5.72 -1.24
C LYS A 13 -1.14 7.04 -0.59
N ASN A 14 -2.09 7.73 0.04
CA ASN A 14 -1.82 9.01 0.70
C ASN A 14 -1.21 8.86 2.11
N ASN A 15 -1.09 7.66 2.65
CA ASN A 15 -0.65 7.47 4.03
C ASN A 15 0.51 6.50 4.23
N PHE A 16 0.73 5.61 3.27
CA PHE A 16 1.72 4.54 3.41
C PHE A 16 2.66 4.51 2.20
N SER A 17 3.92 4.30 2.46
CA SER A 17 4.95 4.15 1.43
C SER A 17 5.04 2.73 0.86
N ASP A 18 4.43 1.75 1.52
CA ASP A 18 4.26 0.37 1.04
C ASP A 18 2.78 0.01 1.02
N ILE A 19 2.27 -0.29 -0.17
CA ILE A 19 0.85 -0.60 -0.40
C ILE A 19 0.59 -2.07 -0.75
N GLU A 20 1.65 -2.87 -0.91
CA GLU A 20 1.51 -4.24 -1.42
C GLU A 20 0.67 -5.12 -0.49
N ASN A 21 0.97 -5.09 0.80
CA ASN A 21 0.26 -5.87 1.82
C ASN A 21 -1.07 -5.23 2.28
N LEU A 22 -1.36 -4.03 1.83
CA LEU A 22 -2.50 -3.21 2.23
C LEU A 22 -3.63 -3.21 1.20
N SER A 23 -3.36 -3.68 -0.03
CA SER A 23 -4.33 -3.69 -1.11
C SER A 23 -5.42 -4.74 -0.90
N ILE A 24 -6.66 -4.40 -1.27
CA ILE A 24 -7.82 -5.32 -1.21
C ILE A 24 -7.86 -6.27 -2.42
N SER A 25 -6.86 -6.22 -3.30
CA SER A 25 -6.86 -7.02 -4.53
C SER A 25 -6.99 -8.54 -4.26
N TRP A 26 -6.43 -9.02 -3.14
CA TRP A 26 -6.55 -10.39 -2.72
C TRP A 26 -7.98 -10.79 -2.34
N VAL A 27 -8.76 -9.87 -1.74
CA VAL A 27 -10.16 -10.12 -1.38
C VAL A 27 -11.00 -10.35 -2.63
N ARG A 28 -10.77 -9.56 -3.70
CA ARG A 28 -11.47 -9.78 -4.98
C ARG A 28 -11.13 -11.14 -5.55
N LYS A 29 -9.86 -11.56 -5.53
CA LYS A 29 -9.43 -12.89 -5.97
C LYS A 29 -10.08 -14.00 -5.13
N ALA A 30 -10.17 -13.82 -3.82
CA ALA A 30 -10.82 -14.77 -2.92
C ALA A 30 -12.33 -14.90 -3.21
N ILE A 31 -13.04 -13.79 -3.41
CA ILE A 31 -14.47 -13.76 -3.76
C ILE A 31 -14.70 -14.43 -5.13
N THR A 32 -13.84 -14.16 -6.12
CA THR A 32 -13.93 -14.78 -7.44
C THR A 32 -13.72 -16.28 -7.36
N ALA A 33 -12.73 -16.74 -6.60
CA ALA A 33 -12.47 -18.16 -6.40
C ALA A 33 -13.65 -18.86 -5.70
N LEU A 34 -14.24 -18.23 -4.68
CA LEU A 34 -15.43 -18.75 -4.00
C LEU A 34 -16.63 -18.86 -4.96
N TYR A 35 -16.84 -17.85 -5.81
CA TYR A 35 -17.91 -17.88 -6.80
C TYR A 35 -17.71 -19.03 -7.82
N ILE A 36 -16.49 -19.23 -8.30
CA ILE A 36 -16.15 -20.35 -9.21
C ILE A 36 -16.41 -21.68 -8.53
N CYS A 37 -16.01 -21.86 -7.26
CA CYS A 37 -16.29 -23.08 -6.49
C CYS A 37 -17.79 -23.34 -6.37
N LEU A 38 -18.61 -22.32 -6.11
CA LEU A 38 -20.07 -22.47 -6.03
C LEU A 38 -20.69 -22.89 -7.36
N VAL A 39 -20.25 -22.29 -8.48
CA VAL A 39 -20.74 -22.66 -9.81
C VAL A 39 -20.36 -24.09 -10.16
N LEU A 40 -19.12 -24.52 -9.90
CA LEU A 40 -18.69 -25.89 -10.11
C LEU A 40 -19.49 -26.87 -9.26
N TRP A 41 -19.75 -26.54 -8.00
CA TRP A 41 -20.58 -27.39 -7.12
C TRP A 41 -21.99 -27.55 -7.65
N THR A 42 -22.66 -26.48 -8.14
CA THR A 42 -24.00 -26.55 -8.71
C THR A 42 -24.05 -27.41 -10.00
N ILE A 43 -22.98 -27.41 -10.79
CA ILE A 43 -22.87 -28.27 -12.00
C ILE A 43 -22.73 -29.75 -11.59
N LEU A 44 -21.90 -30.03 -10.60
CA LEU A 44 -21.67 -31.40 -10.11
C LEU A 44 -22.86 -32.03 -9.40
N LEU A 45 -23.78 -31.22 -8.85
CA LEU A 45 -25.04 -31.72 -8.30
C LEU A 45 -25.91 -32.43 -9.33
N TRP A 46 -25.64 -32.25 -10.61
CA TRP A 46 -26.38 -32.93 -11.71
C TRP A 46 -25.77 -34.31 -12.06
N GLU A 47 -24.56 -34.59 -11.61
CA GLU A 47 -23.87 -35.87 -11.85
C GLU A 47 -23.83 -36.68 -10.55
N GLU A 48 -24.62 -37.77 -10.46
CA GLU A 48 -24.60 -38.68 -9.31
C GLU A 48 -23.37 -39.61 -9.33
N ASN A 49 -22.17 -39.00 -9.25
CA ASN A 49 -20.92 -39.77 -9.25
C ASN A 49 -20.05 -39.42 -8.04
N TRP A 50 -19.87 -40.38 -7.14
CA TRP A 50 -19.08 -40.21 -5.92
C TRP A 50 -17.62 -39.79 -6.16
N LEU A 51 -17.04 -40.14 -7.31
CA LEU A 51 -15.67 -39.81 -7.67
C LEU A 51 -15.53 -38.30 -8.01
N SER A 52 -16.51 -37.73 -8.71
CA SER A 52 -16.54 -36.32 -9.02
C SER A 52 -16.71 -35.47 -7.74
N ASP A 53 -17.52 -35.92 -6.80
CA ASP A 53 -17.69 -35.28 -5.49
C ASP A 53 -16.37 -35.29 -4.69
N ALA A 54 -15.71 -36.44 -4.63
CA ALA A 54 -14.43 -36.55 -3.93
C ALA A 54 -13.35 -35.66 -4.56
N ALA A 55 -13.27 -35.56 -5.88
CA ALA A 55 -12.36 -34.67 -6.58
C ALA A 55 -12.66 -33.19 -6.30
N TYR A 56 -13.94 -32.79 -6.28
CA TYR A 56 -14.37 -31.46 -5.93
C TYR A 56 -13.94 -31.05 -4.50
N TYR A 57 -14.17 -31.93 -3.50
CA TYR A 57 -13.76 -31.65 -2.13
C TYR A 57 -12.24 -31.52 -2.00
N ALA A 58 -11.47 -32.36 -2.67
CA ALA A 58 -10.01 -32.27 -2.67
C ALA A 58 -9.53 -30.92 -3.25
N ILE A 59 -10.09 -30.50 -4.38
CA ILE A 59 -9.75 -29.21 -5.02
C ILE A 59 -10.17 -28.05 -4.13
N SER A 60 -11.36 -28.10 -3.52
CA SER A 60 -11.84 -27.02 -2.63
C SER A 60 -10.95 -26.87 -1.40
N ILE A 61 -10.46 -27.94 -0.79
CA ILE A 61 -9.52 -27.87 0.33
C ILE A 61 -8.22 -27.18 -0.08
N ILE A 62 -7.69 -27.46 -1.26
CA ILE A 62 -6.47 -26.80 -1.78
C ILE A 62 -6.73 -25.30 -1.98
N VAL A 63 -7.85 -24.94 -2.60
CA VAL A 63 -8.22 -23.53 -2.83
C VAL A 63 -8.40 -22.79 -1.51
N TRP A 64 -9.10 -23.37 -0.54
CA TRP A 64 -9.29 -22.76 0.78
C TRP A 64 -7.99 -22.61 1.55
N THR A 65 -7.10 -23.59 1.49
CA THR A 65 -5.76 -23.50 2.11
C THR A 65 -4.93 -22.41 1.47
N TYR A 66 -5.01 -22.25 0.16
CA TYR A 66 -4.34 -21.16 -0.57
C TYR A 66 -4.88 -19.79 -0.16
N ILE A 67 -6.21 -19.60 -0.12
CA ILE A 67 -6.86 -18.37 0.31
C ILE A 67 -6.49 -18.03 1.76
N TYR A 68 -6.48 -19.02 2.66
CA TYR A 68 -6.08 -18.85 4.04
C TYR A 68 -4.62 -18.36 4.16
N ARG A 69 -3.69 -18.97 3.45
CA ARG A 69 -2.29 -18.52 3.41
C ARG A 69 -2.16 -17.10 2.84
N LEU A 70 -2.95 -16.77 1.83
CA LEU A 70 -2.96 -15.44 1.25
C LEU A 70 -3.48 -14.39 2.26
N SER A 71 -4.51 -14.74 3.03
CA SER A 71 -5.07 -13.89 4.08
C SER A 71 -4.07 -13.59 5.20
N GLN A 72 -3.25 -14.55 5.60
CA GLN A 72 -2.24 -14.38 6.65
C GLN A 72 -1.12 -13.40 6.25
N LYS A 73 -0.88 -13.21 4.94
CA LYS A 73 0.12 -12.27 4.43
C LYS A 73 -0.33 -10.82 4.48
N HIS A 74 -1.63 -10.55 4.64
CA HIS A 74 -2.18 -9.20 4.56
C HIS A 74 -2.57 -8.68 5.94
N SER A 75 -1.96 -7.56 6.35
CA SER A 75 -2.37 -6.86 7.57
C SER A 75 -3.71 -6.15 7.37
N VAL A 76 -4.60 -6.28 8.34
CA VAL A 76 -5.85 -5.52 8.38
C VAL A 76 -5.55 -4.13 8.93
N ILE A 77 -5.76 -3.10 8.11
CA ILE A 77 -5.70 -1.71 8.57
C ILE A 77 -7.10 -1.33 9.04
N GLU A 78 -7.21 -0.99 10.32
CA GLU A 78 -8.39 -0.30 10.83
C GLU A 78 -8.41 1.12 10.26
N MET A 79 -9.40 1.40 9.40
CA MET A 79 -9.65 2.78 8.99
C MET A 79 -10.14 3.57 10.20
N PRO A 80 -9.60 4.76 10.44
CA PRO A 80 -10.16 5.63 11.48
C PRO A 80 -11.64 5.84 11.19
N SER A 81 -12.45 5.73 12.25
CA SER A 81 -13.90 5.90 12.16
C SER A 81 -14.25 7.20 11.42
N THR A 82 -15.23 7.13 10.56
CA THR A 82 -15.68 8.21 9.66
C THR A 82 -15.91 9.55 10.35
N SER A 83 -16.16 9.54 11.67
CA SER A 83 -16.32 10.75 12.50
C SER A 83 -15.07 11.63 12.57
N ARG A 84 -13.86 11.10 12.33
CA ARG A 84 -12.62 11.90 12.30
C ARG A 84 -12.29 12.46 10.91
N LEU A 85 -12.93 11.94 9.85
CA LEU A 85 -12.77 12.44 8.48
C LEU A 85 -13.59 13.71 8.21
N PHE A 86 -14.53 14.05 9.09
CA PHE A 86 -15.41 15.23 9.02
C PHE A 86 -15.15 16.24 10.14
N MET A 87 -13.90 16.34 10.64
CA MET A 87 -13.59 17.53 11.41
C MET A 87 -13.65 18.73 10.47
N PRO A 88 -14.39 19.79 10.82
CA PRO A 88 -14.44 21.00 10.02
C PRO A 88 -13.00 21.49 9.84
N LYS A 89 -12.64 21.81 8.61
CA LYS A 89 -11.39 22.45 8.24
C LYS A 89 -11.18 23.61 9.20
N PRO A 90 -10.08 23.67 9.98
CA PRO A 90 -9.80 24.89 10.73
C PRO A 90 -9.68 26.01 9.71
N GLU A 91 -10.50 27.06 9.86
CA GLU A 91 -10.41 28.25 9.04
C GLU A 91 -9.00 28.83 9.18
N GLN A 92 -8.21 28.70 8.13
CA GLN A 92 -6.88 29.29 8.05
C GLN A 92 -7.02 30.80 7.83
N LYS A 93 -6.95 31.54 8.92
CA LYS A 93 -6.46 32.92 8.87
C LYS A 93 -4.97 32.88 9.23
N GLY A 94 -4.13 33.18 8.26
CA GLY A 94 -2.75 33.53 8.59
C GLY A 94 -1.68 33.07 7.63
N SER A 95 -1.27 33.99 6.77
CA SER A 95 0.08 34.26 6.25
C SER A 95 0.86 33.19 5.46
N HIS A 96 1.19 33.56 4.24
CA HIS A 96 2.07 32.92 3.26
C HIS A 96 3.49 32.54 3.75
N GLU A 97 3.95 33.04 4.88
CA GLU A 97 5.29 32.71 5.41
C GLU A 97 5.38 31.37 6.11
N ILE A 98 4.27 30.83 6.63
CA ILE A 98 4.23 29.53 7.32
C ILE A 98 4.23 28.35 6.31
N GLN A 99 3.88 28.61 5.06
CA GLN A 99 3.74 27.56 4.03
C GLN A 99 5.07 26.99 3.52
N ASN A 100 6.16 27.72 3.59
CA ASN A 100 7.47 27.28 3.07
C ASN A 100 8.33 26.52 4.10
N PHE A 101 8.06 26.63 5.37
CA PHE A 101 8.89 26.07 6.44
C PHE A 101 8.82 24.52 6.54
N PRO A 102 7.64 23.87 6.45
CA PRO A 102 7.58 22.41 6.47
C PRO A 102 8.20 21.76 5.24
N PHE A 103 8.15 22.42 4.09
CA PHE A 103 8.66 21.90 2.83
C PHE A 103 10.18 21.70 2.83
N LYS A 104 10.92 22.71 3.29
CA LYS A 104 12.38 22.63 3.37
C LYS A 104 12.79 21.53 4.34
N LYS A 105 12.10 21.40 5.46
CA LYS A 105 12.31 20.33 6.42
C LYS A 105 11.94 18.95 5.86
N LEU A 106 10.88 18.84 5.07
CA LEU A 106 10.49 17.58 4.44
C LEU A 106 11.60 17.08 3.52
N GLN A 107 12.13 17.95 2.67
CA GLN A 107 13.21 17.62 1.77
C GLN A 107 14.50 17.26 2.53
N GLU A 108 14.91 18.10 3.51
CA GLU A 108 16.06 17.82 4.38
C GLU A 108 15.92 16.47 5.10
N TYR A 109 14.73 16.14 5.60
CA TYR A 109 14.43 14.88 6.30
C TYR A 109 14.54 13.68 5.36
N MET A 110 14.06 13.82 4.13
CA MET A 110 14.20 12.73 3.14
C MET A 110 15.64 12.59 2.66
N GLU A 111 16.35 13.68 2.36
CA GLU A 111 17.71 13.63 1.78
C GLU A 111 18.79 13.32 2.84
N ASN A 112 18.75 13.96 4.01
CA ASN A 112 19.79 13.83 5.02
C ASN A 112 19.56 12.62 5.93
N GLU A 113 18.34 12.44 6.44
CA GLU A 113 18.00 11.32 7.34
C GLU A 113 17.70 10.03 6.57
N ARG A 114 17.53 10.12 5.24
CA ARG A 114 17.26 8.98 4.35
C ARG A 114 16.09 8.11 4.82
N MET A 115 15.07 8.72 5.41
CA MET A 115 13.94 8.00 6.01
C MET A 115 13.14 7.17 5.01
N PHE A 116 13.26 7.47 3.71
CA PHE A 116 12.67 6.68 2.63
C PHE A 116 13.17 5.23 2.59
N LEU A 117 14.34 4.93 3.22
CA LEU A 117 14.87 3.57 3.34
C LEU A 117 14.06 2.69 4.31
N ASN A 118 13.24 3.29 5.20
CA ASN A 118 12.29 2.53 6.00
C ASN A 118 11.14 2.02 5.11
N PRO A 119 11.01 0.70 4.84
CA PRO A 119 9.97 0.18 3.95
C PRO A 119 8.55 0.41 4.49
N LYS A 120 8.40 0.57 5.82
CA LYS A 120 7.11 0.79 6.51
C LYS A 120 6.82 2.26 6.83
N LEU A 121 7.57 3.20 6.25
CA LEU A 121 7.42 4.63 6.51
C LEU A 121 5.98 5.10 6.26
N THR A 122 5.43 5.84 7.22
CA THR A 122 4.07 6.39 7.16
C THR A 122 4.07 7.92 7.09
N LEU A 123 3.02 8.48 6.51
CA LEU A 123 2.81 9.92 6.45
C LEU A 123 2.79 10.56 7.85
N THR A 124 2.22 9.86 8.85
CA THR A 124 2.12 10.34 10.22
C THR A 124 3.51 10.46 10.87
N GLU A 125 4.39 9.47 10.66
CA GLU A 125 5.77 9.51 11.17
C GLU A 125 6.53 10.70 10.59
N VAL A 126 6.46 10.89 9.27
CA VAL A 126 7.11 12.02 8.60
C VAL A 126 6.55 13.35 9.09
N ALA A 127 5.22 13.49 9.18
CA ALA A 127 4.59 14.72 9.67
C ALA A 127 5.05 15.06 11.09
N THR A 128 5.12 14.07 11.97
CA THR A 128 5.61 14.26 13.35
C THR A 128 7.07 14.68 13.38
N ALA A 129 7.91 14.05 12.58
CA ALA A 129 9.36 14.34 12.54
C ALA A 129 9.67 15.77 12.05
N ILE A 130 8.94 16.25 11.04
CA ILE A 130 9.13 17.63 10.53
C ILE A 130 8.36 18.69 11.32
N GLY A 131 7.63 18.29 12.39
CA GLY A 131 6.91 19.20 13.27
C GLY A 131 5.60 19.75 12.71
N THR A 132 4.91 18.96 11.89
CA THR A 132 3.59 19.28 11.33
C THR A 132 2.57 18.18 11.64
N ASN A 133 1.36 18.33 11.17
CA ASN A 133 0.36 17.29 11.29
C ASN A 133 0.12 16.56 9.95
N ARG A 134 -0.43 15.36 10.04
CA ARG A 134 -0.72 14.48 8.89
C ARG A 134 -1.58 15.18 7.82
N THR A 135 -2.57 15.98 8.22
CA THR A 135 -3.51 16.62 7.30
C THR A 135 -2.79 17.67 6.45
N TYR A 136 -1.98 18.53 7.08
CA TYR A 136 -1.20 19.53 6.36
C TYR A 136 -0.19 18.89 5.40
N LEU A 137 0.53 17.87 5.83
CA LEU A 137 1.48 17.19 4.96
C LEU A 137 0.78 16.50 3.77
N SER A 138 -0.40 15.89 4.00
CA SER A 138 -1.19 15.29 2.93
C SER A 138 -1.71 16.33 1.94
N GLU A 139 -2.24 17.46 2.43
CA GLU A 139 -2.71 18.57 1.60
C GLU A 139 -1.56 19.16 0.77
N TYR A 140 -0.40 19.35 1.38
CA TYR A 140 0.79 19.85 0.71
C TYR A 140 1.23 18.90 -0.44
N LEU A 141 1.35 17.61 -0.17
CA LEU A 141 1.74 16.64 -1.20
C LEU A 141 0.73 16.58 -2.35
N ASN A 142 -0.58 16.55 -2.03
CA ASN A 142 -1.62 16.40 -3.06
C ASN A 142 -1.92 17.68 -3.82
N ASN A 143 -1.90 18.86 -3.16
CA ASN A 143 -2.35 20.11 -3.77
C ASN A 143 -1.20 20.95 -4.33
N ASP A 144 -0.04 20.96 -3.65
CA ASP A 144 1.10 21.80 -4.04
C ASP A 144 2.12 21.01 -4.90
N LEU A 145 2.32 19.71 -4.62
CA LEU A 145 3.24 18.86 -5.36
C LEU A 145 2.56 17.91 -6.36
N ASP A 146 1.22 17.88 -6.39
CA ASP A 146 0.41 17.00 -7.25
C ASP A 146 0.88 15.53 -7.21
N THR A 147 1.19 15.05 -6.00
CA THR A 147 1.71 13.69 -5.78
C THR A 147 1.11 13.06 -4.53
N THR A 148 1.05 11.73 -4.50
CA THR A 148 0.68 10.99 -3.31
C THR A 148 1.91 10.76 -2.42
N PHE A 149 1.72 10.49 -1.13
CA PHE A 149 2.82 10.13 -0.23
C PHE A 149 3.59 8.90 -0.72
N TYR A 150 2.89 7.91 -1.26
CA TYR A 150 3.49 6.73 -1.88
C TYR A 150 4.42 7.07 -3.04
N GLU A 151 3.97 7.90 -3.97
CA GLU A 151 4.75 8.32 -5.15
C GLU A 151 5.94 9.19 -4.74
N TYR A 152 5.74 10.11 -3.80
CA TYR A 152 6.80 10.96 -3.27
C TYR A 152 7.95 10.16 -2.67
N VAL A 153 7.65 9.23 -1.74
CA VAL A 153 8.67 8.37 -1.11
C VAL A 153 9.34 7.45 -2.12
N ASN A 154 8.55 6.84 -3.01
CA ASN A 154 9.13 5.94 -4.03
C ASN A 154 10.01 6.67 -5.04
N GLY A 155 9.79 7.95 -5.28
CA GLY A 155 10.70 8.77 -6.08
C GLY A 155 12.13 8.79 -5.52
N PHE A 156 12.30 8.90 -4.20
CA PHE A 156 13.62 8.80 -3.53
C PHE A 156 14.19 7.39 -3.60
N ARG A 157 13.35 6.37 -3.37
CA ARG A 157 13.78 4.96 -3.44
C ARG A 157 14.28 4.57 -4.83
N ILE A 158 13.60 5.05 -5.89
CA ILE A 158 14.01 4.81 -7.27
C ILE A 158 15.35 5.49 -7.56
N LYS A 159 15.55 6.73 -7.12
CA LYS A 159 16.83 7.43 -7.26
C LYS A 159 17.96 6.66 -6.59
N GLU A 160 17.75 6.17 -5.38
CA GLU A 160 18.70 5.33 -4.65
C GLU A 160 18.99 4.03 -5.39
N ALA A 161 17.94 3.33 -5.86
CA ALA A 161 18.09 2.11 -6.64
C ALA A 161 18.90 2.32 -7.91
N CYS A 162 18.68 3.43 -8.64
CA CYS A 162 19.47 3.80 -9.82
C CYS A 162 20.95 4.05 -9.46
N ALA A 163 21.22 4.69 -8.33
CA ALA A 163 22.58 4.90 -7.85
C ALA A 163 23.28 3.57 -7.51
N LEU A 164 22.57 2.65 -6.84
CA LEU A 164 23.09 1.32 -6.53
C LEU A 164 23.33 0.47 -7.79
N LEU A 165 22.45 0.55 -8.79
CA LEU A 165 22.63 -0.12 -10.09
C LEU A 165 23.82 0.41 -10.87
N SER A 166 24.14 1.70 -10.73
CA SER A 166 25.25 2.35 -11.42
C SER A 166 26.59 2.18 -10.69
N SER A 167 26.60 1.59 -9.50
CA SER A 167 27.83 1.30 -8.78
C SER A 167 28.55 0.08 -9.34
N ASP A 168 29.87 0.04 -9.22
CA ASP A 168 30.69 -1.09 -9.70
C ASP A 168 30.53 -2.37 -8.86
N GLU A 169 29.74 -2.31 -7.79
CA GLU A 169 29.48 -3.45 -6.93
C GLU A 169 28.43 -4.39 -7.54
N ARG A 170 28.76 -5.66 -7.64
CA ARG A 170 27.82 -6.69 -8.11
C ARG A 170 26.80 -6.98 -7.01
N ARG A 171 25.57 -6.48 -7.21
CA ARG A 171 24.40 -6.74 -6.35
C ARG A 171 23.30 -7.40 -7.13
N THR A 172 22.54 -8.25 -6.46
CA THR A 172 21.30 -8.80 -7.02
C THR A 172 20.19 -7.76 -7.00
N LEU A 173 19.19 -7.89 -7.87
CA LEU A 173 18.02 -7.00 -7.87
C LEU A 173 17.27 -7.04 -6.53
N MET A 174 17.30 -8.17 -5.81
CA MET A 174 16.71 -8.30 -4.49
C MET A 174 17.44 -7.44 -3.46
N GLU A 175 18.77 -7.51 -3.43
CA GLU A 175 19.61 -6.66 -2.54
C GLU A 175 19.42 -5.18 -2.86
N ILE A 176 19.35 -4.79 -4.13
CA ILE A 176 19.11 -3.41 -4.54
C ILE A 176 17.74 -2.93 -4.07
N ALA A 177 16.69 -3.75 -4.22
CA ALA A 177 15.37 -3.42 -3.73
C ALA A 177 15.35 -3.19 -2.21
N GLU A 178 15.95 -4.09 -1.44
CA GLU A 178 16.05 -3.96 0.02
C GLU A 178 16.85 -2.72 0.44
N LEU A 179 18.04 -2.52 -0.13
CA LEU A 179 18.92 -1.38 0.18
C LEU A 179 18.32 -0.03 -0.20
N SER A 180 17.44 0.01 -1.21
CA SER A 180 16.72 1.22 -1.59
C SER A 180 15.40 1.43 -0.85
N GLY A 181 15.07 0.56 0.13
CA GLY A 181 13.91 0.71 1.02
C GLY A 181 12.61 0.13 0.47
N PHE A 182 12.64 -0.68 -0.59
CA PHE A 182 11.46 -1.42 -1.02
C PHE A 182 11.24 -2.66 -0.15
N ASN A 183 9.99 -2.91 0.22
CA ASN A 183 9.63 -4.06 1.06
C ASN A 183 9.64 -5.39 0.29
N SER A 184 9.55 -5.34 -1.03
CA SER A 184 9.54 -6.52 -1.88
C SER A 184 10.05 -6.21 -3.29
N LEU A 185 10.58 -7.24 -3.95
CA LEU A 185 10.97 -7.18 -5.37
C LEU A 185 9.74 -6.92 -6.29
N SER A 186 8.55 -7.33 -5.89
CA SER A 186 7.31 -7.09 -6.62
C SER A 186 6.96 -5.59 -6.66
N THR A 187 7.12 -4.88 -5.53
CA THR A 187 6.93 -3.42 -5.48
C THR A 187 8.02 -2.69 -6.27
N PHE A 188 9.26 -3.17 -6.19
CA PHE A 188 10.39 -2.61 -6.93
C PHE A 188 10.21 -2.70 -8.46
N ASN A 189 9.68 -3.81 -8.97
CA ASN A 189 9.49 -4.05 -10.42
C ASN A 189 8.23 -3.38 -11.01
N ARG A 190 7.44 -2.67 -10.22
CA ARG A 190 6.20 -2.00 -10.67
C ARG A 190 6.45 -0.62 -11.20
#